data_a7e2c3e65d1a516764997cede80e6b61
#
_entry.id   a7e2c3e65d1a516764997cede80e6b61
#
_cell.length_a   1.000
_cell.length_b   1.000
_cell.length_c   1.000
_cell.angle_alpha   90.00
_cell.angle_beta   90.00
_cell.angle_gamma   90.00
#
_symmetry.space_group_name_H-M   'P 1'
#
loop_
_entity.id
_entity.type
_entity.pdbx_description
1 polymer ?
#
loop_
_entity_poly.entity_id
_entity_poly.type
_entity_poly.pdbx_seq_one_letter_code
_entity_poly.pdbx_strand_id
1 'polypeptide(L)'
;MHMMSLKTHNALSNGITQSYLIAYIYLMSDRKNIESYQDVSPGIGTDVYIHPTASVTGDVELGNNASIWPGTVVRGDVNFIRVGTGTNVQDLSVLHVSHKSSWDPQGAPLIIGSNVTIGHKVILHGCTIKDECLIGMGSIVMDKVIVQKHVLIGAGTLVPEGKTLESGYLYLGSPARKVRKLTDKELEHFMYSANHYIRLKNHYLNQIGGEH
;
A
#
# COMPACT_ATOMS: atom_id res chain seq x y z
N MET A 1 -17.90 -19.83 -22.81
CA MET A 1 -18.41 -18.88 -23.81
C MET A 1 -19.91 -18.53 -23.64
N HIS A 2 -20.62 -19.00 -22.62
CA HIS A 2 -22.08 -18.83 -22.47
C HIS A 2 -22.53 -17.90 -21.32
N MET A 3 -21.64 -17.37 -20.50
CA MET A 3 -21.98 -16.44 -19.39
C MET A 3 -21.78 -14.95 -19.67
N MET A 4 -21.18 -14.58 -20.80
CA MET A 4 -21.00 -13.16 -21.20
C MET A 4 -22.23 -12.53 -21.89
N SER A 5 -23.16 -13.35 -22.42
CA SER A 5 -24.31 -12.86 -23.22
C SER A 5 -25.42 -12.22 -22.37
N LEU A 6 -25.57 -12.57 -21.10
CA LEU A 6 -26.71 -12.11 -20.26
C LEU A 6 -26.49 -10.77 -19.56
N LYS A 7 -25.23 -10.29 -19.43
CA LYS A 7 -24.93 -8.97 -18.81
C LYS A 7 -24.94 -7.83 -19.81
N THR A 8 -24.79 -8.08 -21.10
CA THR A 8 -24.80 -7.06 -22.16
C THR A 8 -26.20 -6.55 -22.49
N HIS A 9 -27.25 -7.35 -22.28
CA HIS A 9 -28.64 -6.93 -22.58
C HIS A 9 -29.20 -5.91 -21.58
N ASN A 10 -28.79 -5.95 -20.31
CA ASN A 10 -29.27 -4.99 -19.30
C ASN A 10 -28.53 -3.64 -19.30
N ALA A 11 -27.34 -3.54 -19.90
CA ALA A 11 -26.60 -2.27 -20.00
C ALA A 11 -27.14 -1.35 -21.09
N LEU A 12 -27.79 -1.92 -22.11
CA LEU A 12 -28.40 -1.16 -23.21
C LEU A 12 -29.69 -0.42 -22.80
N SER A 13 -30.35 -0.80 -21.71
CA SER A 13 -31.55 -0.16 -21.20
C SER A 13 -31.30 1.14 -20.43
N ASN A 14 -30.05 1.45 -20.07
CA ASN A 14 -29.69 2.61 -19.25
C ASN A 14 -28.96 3.73 -20.04
N GLY A 15 -29.09 3.77 -21.36
CA GLY A 15 -28.57 4.88 -22.18
C GLY A 15 -27.04 4.93 -22.32
N ILE A 16 -26.31 3.91 -21.84
CA ILE A 16 -24.86 3.80 -22.01
C ILE A 16 -24.61 3.29 -23.43
N THR A 17 -24.02 4.12 -24.29
CA THR A 17 -23.70 3.73 -25.66
C THR A 17 -22.63 2.65 -25.70
N GLN A 18 -22.66 1.80 -26.72
CA GLN A 18 -21.72 0.69 -26.89
C GLN A 18 -20.24 1.15 -26.88
N SER A 19 -19.98 2.37 -27.32
CA SER A 19 -18.67 3.04 -27.25
C SER A 19 -18.20 3.27 -25.81
N TYR A 20 -19.07 3.67 -24.89
CA TYR A 20 -18.72 3.85 -23.49
C TYR A 20 -18.45 2.51 -22.80
N LEU A 21 -19.21 1.46 -23.15
CA LEU A 21 -18.99 0.12 -22.63
C LEU A 21 -17.65 -0.44 -23.11
N ILE A 22 -17.30 -0.23 -24.39
CA ILE A 22 -16.01 -0.63 -24.98
C ILE A 22 -14.87 0.18 -24.35
N ALA A 23 -15.01 1.50 -24.18
CA ALA A 23 -14.02 2.34 -23.51
C ALA A 23 -13.85 1.95 -22.04
N TYR A 24 -14.95 1.65 -21.33
CA TYR A 24 -14.91 1.15 -19.95
C TYR A 24 -14.22 -0.22 -19.84
N ILE A 25 -14.54 -1.16 -20.74
CA ILE A 25 -13.88 -2.47 -20.80
C ILE A 25 -12.41 -2.30 -21.16
N TYR A 26 -12.06 -1.41 -22.09
CA TYR A 26 -10.68 -1.13 -22.48
C TYR A 26 -9.90 -0.47 -21.34
N LEU A 27 -10.48 0.51 -20.63
CA LEU A 27 -9.91 1.13 -19.43
C LEU A 27 -9.75 0.14 -18.27
N MET A 28 -10.68 -0.82 -18.13
CA MET A 28 -10.59 -1.87 -17.10
C MET A 28 -9.65 -3.03 -17.49
N SER A 29 -9.51 -3.30 -18.80
CA SER A 29 -8.58 -4.35 -19.29
C SER A 29 -7.12 -3.90 -19.36
N ASP A 30 -6.84 -2.61 -19.30
CA ASP A 30 -5.50 -2.04 -19.52
C ASP A 30 -4.78 -1.63 -18.22
N ARG A 31 -5.27 -2.06 -17.04
CA ARG A 31 -4.52 -1.93 -15.79
C ARG A 31 -3.41 -2.98 -15.74
N LYS A 32 -2.46 -2.89 -16.67
CA LYS A 32 -1.25 -3.73 -16.71
C LYS A 32 -0.37 -3.63 -15.46
N ASN A 33 -0.71 -2.74 -14.55
CA ASN A 33 0.00 -2.49 -13.32
C ASN A 33 -0.60 -3.22 -12.08
N ILE A 34 -1.72 -3.97 -12.26
CA ILE A 34 -2.29 -4.86 -11.24
C ILE A 34 -2.31 -6.26 -11.83
N GLU A 35 -1.45 -7.14 -11.32
CA GLU A 35 -1.16 -8.42 -11.94
C GLU A 35 -1.42 -9.59 -10.99
N SER A 36 -2.02 -10.65 -11.50
CA SER A 36 -2.09 -11.92 -10.78
C SER A 36 -0.73 -12.64 -10.83
N TYR A 37 -0.43 -13.37 -9.79
CA TYR A 37 0.69 -14.30 -9.74
C TYR A 37 0.20 -15.68 -9.31
N GLN A 38 0.45 -16.73 -10.09
CA GLN A 38 -0.02 -18.11 -9.83
C GLN A 38 -1.52 -18.16 -9.45
N ASP A 39 -2.36 -17.52 -10.29
CA ASP A 39 -3.82 -17.42 -10.11
C ASP A 39 -4.31 -16.64 -8.88
N VAL A 40 -3.42 -16.03 -8.11
CA VAL A 40 -3.77 -15.13 -6.99
C VAL A 40 -3.72 -13.68 -7.48
N SER A 41 -4.86 -13.01 -7.40
CA SER A 41 -5.04 -11.61 -7.79
C SER A 41 -5.07 -10.68 -6.59
N PRO A 42 -4.54 -9.45 -6.71
CA PRO A 42 -4.69 -8.45 -5.66
C PRO A 42 -6.15 -8.12 -5.33
N GLY A 43 -6.47 -8.09 -4.03
CA GLY A 43 -7.73 -7.59 -3.49
C GLY A 43 -7.65 -6.09 -3.25
N ILE A 44 -8.55 -5.32 -3.88
CA ILE A 44 -8.55 -3.87 -3.81
C ILE A 44 -9.83 -3.39 -3.12
N GLY A 45 -9.68 -2.69 -2.01
CA GLY A 45 -10.79 -2.09 -1.27
C GLY A 45 -11.49 -0.95 -2.02
N THR A 46 -12.44 -0.32 -1.34
CA THR A 46 -13.17 0.84 -1.91
C THR A 46 -12.33 2.10 -1.86
N ASP A 47 -12.50 2.98 -2.86
CA ASP A 47 -11.81 4.28 -2.95
C ASP A 47 -10.28 4.19 -2.87
N VAL A 48 -9.69 3.09 -3.32
CA VAL A 48 -8.24 2.93 -3.40
C VAL A 48 -7.71 3.65 -4.63
N TYR A 49 -6.64 4.42 -4.44
CA TYR A 49 -5.89 5.04 -5.54
C TYR A 49 -4.61 4.24 -5.82
N ILE A 50 -4.44 3.81 -7.05
CA ILE A 50 -3.20 3.20 -7.53
C ILE A 50 -2.76 3.98 -8.76
N HIS A 51 -1.60 4.67 -8.65
CA HIS A 51 -1.07 5.42 -9.78
C HIS A 51 -0.74 4.49 -10.96
N PRO A 52 -0.98 4.89 -12.22
CA PRO A 52 -0.73 4.03 -13.39
C PRO A 52 0.71 3.51 -13.53
N THR A 53 1.70 4.20 -12.96
CA THR A 53 3.11 3.75 -12.95
C THR A 53 3.49 2.92 -11.71
N ALA A 54 2.58 2.72 -10.76
CA ALA A 54 2.80 1.79 -9.65
C ALA A 54 2.48 0.36 -10.11
N SER A 55 3.12 -0.65 -9.50
CA SER A 55 2.87 -2.06 -9.77
C SER A 55 2.38 -2.77 -8.51
N VAL A 56 1.29 -3.55 -8.62
CA VAL A 56 0.72 -4.36 -7.54
C VAL A 56 0.53 -5.79 -8.05
N THR A 57 1.24 -6.76 -7.48
CA THR A 57 1.31 -8.12 -8.02
C THR A 57 1.09 -9.17 -6.93
N GLY A 58 0.26 -10.18 -7.22
CA GLY A 58 0.10 -11.41 -6.43
C GLY A 58 -0.80 -11.26 -5.19
N ASP A 59 -0.46 -11.93 -4.09
CA ASP A 59 -1.25 -11.97 -2.85
C ASP A 59 -1.12 -10.67 -2.05
N VAL A 60 -1.81 -9.64 -2.53
CA VAL A 60 -1.86 -8.30 -1.94
C VAL A 60 -3.29 -7.93 -1.60
N GLU A 61 -3.53 -7.39 -0.40
CA GLU A 61 -4.79 -6.74 -0.07
C GLU A 61 -4.54 -5.27 0.28
N LEU A 62 -5.26 -4.37 -0.38
CA LEU A 62 -5.26 -2.94 -0.09
C LEU A 62 -6.60 -2.55 0.56
N GLY A 63 -6.53 -2.06 1.79
CA GLY A 63 -7.70 -1.60 2.55
C GLY A 63 -8.34 -0.35 1.94
N ASN A 64 -9.58 -0.07 2.35
CA ASN A 64 -10.33 1.09 1.88
C ASN A 64 -9.53 2.39 2.02
N ASN A 65 -9.67 3.30 1.07
CA ASN A 65 -8.96 4.58 1.07
C ASN A 65 -7.43 4.51 1.09
N ALA A 66 -6.82 3.34 0.86
CA ALA A 66 -5.37 3.25 0.68
C ALA A 66 -4.93 3.98 -0.61
N SER A 67 -3.66 4.39 -0.68
CA SER A 67 -3.09 5.02 -1.87
C SER A 67 -1.68 4.56 -2.15
N ILE A 68 -1.43 4.16 -3.41
CA ILE A 68 -0.14 3.70 -3.93
C ILE A 68 0.33 4.68 -5.00
N TRP A 69 1.41 5.37 -4.72
CA TRP A 69 1.87 6.54 -5.47
C TRP A 69 2.86 6.18 -6.59
N PRO A 70 3.27 7.16 -7.44
CA PRO A 70 4.06 6.89 -8.64
C PRO A 70 5.29 6.02 -8.43
N GLY A 71 5.49 5.02 -9.30
CA GLY A 71 6.67 4.16 -9.31
C GLY A 71 6.81 3.22 -8.11
N THR A 72 5.81 3.13 -7.25
CA THR A 72 5.79 2.20 -6.12
C THR A 72 5.59 0.77 -6.60
N VAL A 73 6.34 -0.17 -6.02
CA VAL A 73 6.21 -1.61 -6.28
C VAL A 73 5.67 -2.32 -5.03
N VAL A 74 4.54 -3.03 -5.18
CA VAL A 74 3.94 -3.86 -4.13
C VAL A 74 3.86 -5.29 -4.67
N ARG A 75 4.78 -6.17 -4.25
CA ARG A 75 4.92 -7.50 -4.82
C ARG A 75 4.78 -8.61 -3.77
N GLY A 76 3.61 -9.25 -3.76
CA GLY A 76 3.24 -10.38 -2.90
C GLY A 76 3.25 -11.71 -3.66
N ASP A 77 4.38 -12.06 -4.28
CA ASP A 77 4.51 -13.25 -5.13
C ASP A 77 4.93 -14.52 -4.37
N VAL A 78 5.68 -14.39 -3.29
CA VAL A 78 6.19 -15.53 -2.50
C VAL A 78 5.66 -15.60 -1.06
N ASN A 79 4.91 -14.59 -0.65
CA ASN A 79 4.17 -14.49 0.60
C ASN A 79 3.15 -13.35 0.44
N PHE A 80 2.33 -13.07 1.46
CA PHE A 80 1.28 -12.08 1.34
C PHE A 80 1.68 -10.68 1.83
N ILE A 81 1.03 -9.65 1.28
CA ILE A 81 1.09 -8.26 1.73
C ILE A 81 -0.32 -7.80 2.11
N ARG A 82 -0.46 -7.16 3.26
CA ARG A 82 -1.70 -6.56 3.73
C ARG A 82 -1.46 -5.10 4.07
N VAL A 83 -2.22 -4.20 3.48
CA VAL A 83 -2.14 -2.76 3.70
C VAL A 83 -3.48 -2.28 4.25
N GLY A 84 -3.47 -1.69 5.43
CA GLY A 84 -4.67 -1.24 6.14
C GLY A 84 -5.32 0.00 5.54
N THR A 85 -6.53 0.29 6.04
CA THR A 85 -7.37 1.41 5.61
C THR A 85 -6.67 2.76 5.79
N GLY A 86 -6.80 3.66 4.81
CA GLY A 86 -6.25 5.04 4.89
C GLY A 86 -4.73 5.13 4.85
N THR A 87 -4.04 4.02 4.63
CA THR A 87 -2.57 3.98 4.54
C THR A 87 -2.11 4.47 3.17
N ASN A 88 -1.07 5.31 3.17
CA ASN A 88 -0.45 5.82 1.94
C ASN A 88 0.98 5.29 1.78
N VAL A 89 1.30 4.82 0.56
CA VAL A 89 2.63 4.36 0.18
C VAL A 89 3.15 5.27 -0.92
N GLN A 90 4.08 6.14 -0.55
CA GLN A 90 4.53 7.23 -1.40
C GLN A 90 5.53 6.76 -2.46
N ASP A 91 5.83 7.66 -3.37
CA ASP A 91 6.53 7.45 -4.63
C ASP A 91 7.82 6.63 -4.47
N LEU A 92 8.05 5.73 -5.44
CA LEU A 92 9.27 4.93 -5.58
C LEU A 92 9.56 3.99 -4.40
N SER A 93 8.57 3.71 -3.56
CA SER A 93 8.72 2.75 -2.45
C SER A 93 8.62 1.31 -2.94
N VAL A 94 9.25 0.39 -2.21
CA VAL A 94 9.23 -1.05 -2.52
C VAL A 94 8.71 -1.82 -1.31
N LEU A 95 7.65 -2.58 -1.51
CA LEU A 95 7.02 -3.46 -0.54
C LEU A 95 7.18 -4.91 -1.02
N HIS A 96 7.90 -5.72 -0.25
CA HIS A 96 8.14 -7.11 -0.61
C HIS A 96 8.18 -8.02 0.63
N VAL A 97 8.33 -9.31 0.41
CA VAL A 97 8.14 -10.39 1.39
C VAL A 97 9.20 -11.46 1.24
N SER A 98 9.44 -12.25 2.28
CA SER A 98 10.29 -13.44 2.21
C SER A 98 9.47 -14.71 2.09
N HIS A 99 9.92 -15.63 1.22
CA HIS A 99 9.30 -16.92 1.01
C HIS A 99 9.49 -17.88 2.18
N LYS A 100 8.61 -18.87 2.27
CA LYS A 100 8.77 -20.00 3.20
C LYS A 100 9.89 -20.92 2.70
N SER A 101 10.76 -21.34 3.60
CA SER A 101 11.90 -22.21 3.28
C SER A 101 12.18 -23.22 4.41
N SER A 102 13.13 -24.13 4.20
CA SER A 102 13.59 -25.02 5.27
C SER A 102 14.29 -24.28 6.41
N TRP A 103 14.85 -23.09 6.13
CA TRP A 103 15.50 -22.22 7.10
C TRP A 103 14.50 -21.32 7.85
N ASP A 104 13.40 -20.98 7.20
CA ASP A 104 12.33 -20.17 7.73
C ASP A 104 10.97 -20.70 7.25
N PRO A 105 10.37 -21.66 7.99
CA PRO A 105 9.12 -22.30 7.56
C PRO A 105 7.92 -21.36 7.45
N GLN A 106 7.96 -20.22 8.10
CA GLN A 106 6.88 -19.21 8.02
C GLN A 106 7.15 -18.16 6.93
N GLY A 107 8.42 -17.97 6.56
CA GLY A 107 8.83 -16.80 5.79
C GLY A 107 8.56 -15.50 6.55
N ALA A 108 8.52 -14.40 5.82
CA ALA A 108 8.20 -13.10 6.41
C ALA A 108 7.17 -12.37 5.54
N PRO A 109 5.87 -12.39 5.89
CA PRO A 109 4.85 -11.59 5.24
C PRO A 109 5.01 -10.11 5.62
N LEU A 110 4.41 -9.21 4.82
CA LEU A 110 4.37 -7.78 5.11
C LEU A 110 2.95 -7.38 5.54
N ILE A 111 2.85 -6.85 6.75
CA ILE A 111 1.58 -6.40 7.31
C ILE A 111 1.71 -4.94 7.71
N ILE A 112 0.88 -4.08 7.13
CA ILE A 112 0.85 -2.65 7.41
C ILE A 112 -0.54 -2.30 7.91
N GLY A 113 -0.61 -1.70 9.08
CA GLY A 113 -1.85 -1.28 9.72
C GLY A 113 -2.54 -0.12 9.00
N SER A 114 -3.55 0.44 9.67
CA SER A 114 -4.36 1.55 9.16
C SER A 114 -3.73 2.91 9.47
N ASN A 115 -4.00 3.90 8.60
CA ASN A 115 -3.55 5.29 8.77
C ASN A 115 -2.01 5.42 8.90
N VAL A 116 -1.27 4.54 8.25
CA VAL A 116 0.20 4.60 8.21
C VAL A 116 0.64 5.48 7.04
N THR A 117 1.59 6.37 7.29
CA THR A 117 2.28 7.14 6.25
C THR A 117 3.63 6.50 5.95
N ILE A 118 3.79 5.99 4.72
CA ILE A 118 5.05 5.46 4.22
C ILE A 118 5.63 6.48 3.24
N GLY A 119 6.71 7.14 3.65
CA GLY A 119 7.35 8.19 2.89
C GLY A 119 8.01 7.69 1.59
N HIS A 120 8.42 8.65 0.76
CA HIS A 120 9.03 8.37 -0.55
C HIS A 120 10.27 7.47 -0.44
N LYS A 121 10.47 6.55 -1.39
CA LYS A 121 11.64 5.66 -1.50
C LYS A 121 11.88 4.78 -0.27
N VAL A 122 10.83 4.44 0.46
CA VAL A 122 10.92 3.49 1.59
C VAL A 122 10.98 2.06 1.06
N ILE A 123 11.79 1.23 1.71
CA ILE A 123 11.80 -0.23 1.48
C ILE A 123 11.24 -0.91 2.73
N LEU A 124 10.13 -1.63 2.57
CA LEU A 124 9.58 -2.51 3.59
C LEU A 124 9.69 -3.96 3.11
N HIS A 125 10.37 -4.79 3.86
CA HIS A 125 10.56 -6.18 3.51
C HIS A 125 10.19 -7.08 4.69
N GLY A 126 9.16 -7.93 4.51
CA GLY A 126 8.76 -8.96 5.48
C GLY A 126 8.56 -8.50 6.92
N CYS A 127 7.98 -7.31 7.15
CA CYS A 127 7.85 -6.72 8.47
C CYS A 127 6.38 -6.45 8.86
N THR A 128 6.16 -6.09 10.12
CA THR A 128 4.85 -5.67 10.62
C THR A 128 4.92 -4.23 11.10
N ILE A 129 4.12 -3.35 10.47
CA ILE A 129 3.91 -1.97 10.90
C ILE A 129 2.50 -1.87 11.48
N LYS A 130 2.36 -1.48 12.74
CA LYS A 130 1.05 -1.26 13.36
C LYS A 130 0.46 0.09 12.95
N ASP A 131 -0.79 0.35 13.36
CA ASP A 131 -1.53 1.55 12.98
C ASP A 131 -0.84 2.85 13.38
N GLU A 132 -1.18 3.93 12.65
CA GLU A 132 -0.80 5.30 12.99
C GLU A 132 0.71 5.45 13.23
N CYS A 133 1.50 4.97 12.27
CA CYS A 133 2.94 5.16 12.22
C CYS A 133 3.34 6.07 11.06
N LEU A 134 4.52 6.67 11.16
CA LEU A 134 5.16 7.37 10.04
C LEU A 134 6.54 6.81 9.81
N ILE A 135 6.74 6.32 8.59
CA ILE A 135 8.02 5.81 8.10
C ILE A 135 8.63 6.88 7.20
N GLY A 136 9.68 7.51 7.69
CA GLY A 136 10.35 8.61 6.99
C GLY A 136 10.97 8.17 5.66
N MET A 137 11.03 9.11 4.71
CA MET A 137 11.52 8.85 3.35
C MET A 137 12.92 8.21 3.33
N GLY A 138 13.14 7.28 2.40
CA GLY A 138 14.40 6.57 2.22
C GLY A 138 14.76 5.59 3.33
N SER A 139 13.83 5.29 4.25
CA SER A 139 14.07 4.28 5.30
C SER A 139 13.98 2.86 4.76
N ILE A 140 14.70 1.94 5.41
CA ILE A 140 14.68 0.51 5.14
C ILE A 140 14.26 -0.23 6.42
N VAL A 141 13.19 -1.03 6.33
CA VAL A 141 12.73 -1.87 7.44
C VAL A 141 12.78 -3.32 6.99
N MET A 142 13.62 -4.11 7.66
CA MET A 142 13.94 -5.47 7.26
C MET A 142 12.98 -6.51 7.86
N ASP A 143 13.19 -7.77 7.49
CA ASP A 143 12.35 -8.91 7.85
C ASP A 143 12.12 -9.03 9.36
N LYS A 144 10.91 -9.47 9.71
CA LYS A 144 10.52 -9.76 11.10
C LYS A 144 10.62 -8.58 12.06
N VAL A 145 10.83 -7.37 11.55
CA VAL A 145 10.71 -6.15 12.36
C VAL A 145 9.25 -5.95 12.74
N ILE A 146 9.02 -5.58 14.00
CA ILE A 146 7.70 -5.18 14.52
C ILE A 146 7.78 -3.71 14.91
N VAL A 147 7.09 -2.85 14.18
CA VAL A 147 6.91 -1.44 14.50
C VAL A 147 5.58 -1.30 15.22
N GLN A 148 5.60 -0.98 16.52
CA GLN A 148 4.39 -0.81 17.30
C GLN A 148 3.64 0.47 16.89
N LYS A 149 2.36 0.57 17.28
CA LYS A 149 1.53 1.76 17.03
C LYS A 149 2.24 3.05 17.52
N HIS A 150 2.01 4.17 16.82
CA HIS A 150 2.60 5.46 17.18
C HIS A 150 4.13 5.47 17.22
N VAL A 151 4.78 4.89 16.24
CA VAL A 151 6.22 5.00 16.03
C VAL A 151 6.52 5.96 14.88
N LEU A 152 7.48 6.83 15.10
CA LEU A 152 8.07 7.68 14.07
C LEU A 152 9.47 7.15 13.73
N ILE A 153 9.63 6.67 12.51
CA ILE A 153 10.95 6.35 11.94
C ILE A 153 11.39 7.55 11.11
N GLY A 154 12.49 8.18 11.45
CA GLY A 154 13.00 9.33 10.71
C GLY A 154 13.62 8.93 9.38
N ALA A 155 13.76 9.91 8.48
CA ALA A 155 14.26 9.69 7.12
C ALA A 155 15.63 9.00 7.09
N GLY A 156 15.84 8.10 6.10
CA GLY A 156 17.12 7.40 5.89
C GLY A 156 17.48 6.37 6.98
N THR A 157 16.54 6.00 7.84
CA THR A 157 16.79 5.05 8.93
C THR A 157 16.82 3.61 8.41
N LEU A 158 17.80 2.80 8.86
CA LEU A 158 17.86 1.36 8.63
C LEU A 158 17.46 0.61 9.91
N VAL A 159 16.35 -0.11 9.87
CA VAL A 159 15.89 -1.00 10.96
C VAL A 159 16.29 -2.43 10.62
N PRO A 160 17.29 -3.02 11.32
CA PRO A 160 17.74 -4.39 11.09
C PRO A 160 16.67 -5.43 11.45
N GLU A 161 16.80 -6.62 10.85
CA GLU A 161 15.92 -7.77 11.04
C GLU A 161 15.61 -8.08 12.51
N GLY A 162 14.37 -8.52 12.78
CA GLY A 162 13.91 -9.04 14.06
C GLY A 162 13.78 -8.00 15.18
N LYS A 163 13.92 -6.70 14.90
CA LYS A 163 13.78 -5.65 15.92
C LYS A 163 12.33 -5.35 16.22
N THR A 164 12.03 -5.06 17.48
CA THR A 164 10.76 -4.47 17.90
C THR A 164 10.98 -3.02 18.28
N LEU A 165 10.25 -2.11 17.62
CA LEU A 165 10.24 -0.68 17.92
C LEU A 165 9.06 -0.37 18.84
N GLU A 166 9.34 0.19 20.01
CA GLU A 166 8.36 0.49 21.05
C GLU A 166 7.48 1.69 20.66
N SER A 167 6.21 1.61 21.00
CA SER A 167 5.22 2.67 20.77
C SER A 167 5.60 3.99 21.48
N GLY A 168 5.31 5.11 20.81
CA GLY A 168 5.49 6.45 21.36
C GLY A 168 6.91 7.01 21.26
N TYR A 169 7.75 6.44 20.40
CA TYR A 169 9.16 6.87 20.26
C TYR A 169 9.54 7.22 18.82
N LEU A 170 10.50 8.14 18.73
CA LEU A 170 11.28 8.43 17.52
C LEU A 170 12.49 7.50 17.44
N TYR A 171 12.67 6.91 16.25
CA TYR A 171 13.84 6.10 15.88
C TYR A 171 14.59 6.73 14.72
N LEU A 172 15.92 6.84 14.81
CA LEU A 172 16.82 7.39 13.79
C LEU A 172 18.08 6.54 13.65
N GLY A 173 18.70 6.62 12.48
CA GLY A 173 20.06 6.16 12.23
C GLY A 173 20.16 4.85 11.46
N SER A 174 21.39 4.47 11.14
CA SER A 174 21.75 3.21 10.47
C SER A 174 22.91 2.56 11.23
N PRO A 175 22.61 1.57 12.07
CA PRO A 175 21.32 1.00 12.41
C PRO A 175 20.46 1.91 13.30
N ALA A 176 19.15 1.71 13.22
CA ALA A 176 18.15 2.46 14.00
C ALA A 176 18.39 2.43 15.52
N ARG A 177 18.24 3.57 16.16
CA ARG A 177 18.33 3.74 17.62
C ARG A 177 17.08 4.48 18.12
N LYS A 178 16.59 4.07 19.29
CA LYS A 178 15.55 4.81 20.01
C LYS A 178 16.14 6.13 20.53
N VAL A 179 15.56 7.26 20.12
CA VAL A 179 16.11 8.59 20.39
C VAL A 179 15.40 9.26 21.55
N ARG A 180 14.08 9.45 21.46
CA ARG A 180 13.25 10.12 22.47
C ARG A 180 11.79 9.74 22.33
N LYS A 181 11.01 10.07 23.33
CA LYS A 181 9.55 10.05 23.24
C LYS A 181 9.05 11.05 22.21
N LEU A 182 7.95 10.72 21.58
CA LEU A 182 7.22 11.62 20.70
C LEU A 182 6.54 12.73 21.52
N THR A 183 6.42 13.88 20.92
CA THR A 183 5.59 14.99 21.42
C THR A 183 4.12 14.78 21.03
N ASP A 184 3.20 15.45 21.72
CA ASP A 184 1.76 15.40 21.39
C ASP A 184 1.50 15.86 19.95
N LYS A 185 2.23 16.88 19.45
CA LYS A 185 2.15 17.34 18.06
C LYS A 185 2.58 16.27 17.05
N GLU A 186 3.57 15.46 17.37
CA GLU A 186 4.00 14.35 16.50
C GLU A 186 2.96 13.24 16.50
N LEU A 187 2.32 12.96 17.64
CA LEU A 187 1.22 11.99 17.71
C LEU A 187 -0.01 12.45 16.90
N GLU A 188 -0.39 13.71 17.00
CA GLU A 188 -1.47 14.31 16.19
C GLU A 188 -1.13 14.30 14.70
N HIS A 189 0.14 14.44 14.35
CA HIS A 189 0.61 14.49 12.96
C HIS A 189 0.37 13.19 12.20
N PHE A 190 0.34 12.03 12.84
CA PHE A 190 0.06 10.75 12.16
C PHE A 190 -1.30 10.77 11.46
N MET A 191 -2.34 11.12 12.19
CA MET A 191 -3.70 11.21 11.63
C MET A 191 -3.85 12.38 10.67
N TYR A 192 -3.19 13.51 10.94
CA TYR A 192 -3.17 14.64 10.00
C TYR A 192 -2.58 14.21 8.64
N SER A 193 -1.44 13.51 8.65
CA SER A 193 -0.77 13.04 7.44
C SER A 193 -1.63 12.03 6.67
N ALA A 194 -2.17 11.01 7.35
CA ALA A 194 -3.05 10.03 6.71
C ALA A 194 -4.27 10.69 6.05
N ASN A 195 -4.95 11.57 6.78
CA ASN A 195 -6.12 12.31 6.27
C ASN A 195 -5.75 13.27 5.12
N HIS A 196 -4.54 13.85 5.13
CA HIS A 196 -4.05 14.66 4.02
C HIS A 196 -3.95 13.83 2.74
N TYR A 197 -3.34 12.65 2.81
CA TYR A 197 -3.21 11.75 1.66
C TYR A 197 -4.54 11.16 1.19
N ILE A 198 -5.52 10.92 2.09
CA ILE A 198 -6.89 10.55 1.69
C ILE A 198 -7.53 11.68 0.87
N ARG A 199 -7.43 12.94 1.30
CA ARG A 199 -7.95 14.07 0.51
C ARG A 199 -7.21 14.23 -0.82
N LEU A 200 -5.89 14.13 -0.79
CA LEU A 200 -5.06 14.28 -1.99
C LEU A 200 -5.41 13.21 -3.04
N LYS A 201 -5.48 11.93 -2.67
CA LYS A 201 -5.87 10.87 -3.60
C LYS A 201 -7.27 11.05 -4.18
N ASN A 202 -8.21 11.61 -3.38
CA ASN A 202 -9.56 11.89 -3.87
C ASN A 202 -9.55 12.95 -4.97
N HIS A 203 -8.68 13.96 -4.90
CA HIS A 203 -8.50 14.92 -6.00
C HIS A 203 -8.00 14.22 -7.26
N TYR A 204 -7.04 13.30 -7.16
CA TYR A 204 -6.56 12.51 -8.31
C TYR A 204 -7.66 11.61 -8.89
N LEU A 205 -8.43 10.91 -8.05
CA LEU A 205 -9.54 10.07 -8.51
C LEU A 205 -10.62 10.90 -9.24
N ASN A 206 -10.94 12.10 -8.74
CA ASN A 206 -11.91 13.00 -9.36
C ASN A 206 -11.41 13.55 -10.71
N GLN A 207 -10.11 13.81 -10.87
CA GLN A 207 -9.53 14.22 -12.15
C GLN A 207 -9.63 13.11 -13.20
N ILE A 208 -9.35 11.86 -12.83
CA ILE A 208 -9.45 10.71 -13.73
C ILE A 208 -10.92 10.44 -14.11
N GLY A 209 -11.88 10.67 -13.20
CA GLY A 209 -13.32 10.49 -13.45
C GLY A 209 -14.00 11.68 -14.11
N GLY A 210 -13.35 12.84 -14.23
CA GLY A 210 -13.91 14.08 -14.75
C GLY A 210 -13.46 14.48 -16.16
N GLU A 211 -12.62 13.69 -16.82
CA GLU A 211 -12.25 13.88 -18.22
C GLU A 211 -13.32 13.26 -19.13
N HIS A 212 -14.46 13.95 -19.22
CA HIS A 212 -15.50 13.70 -20.24
C HIS A 212 -16.06 15.01 -20.77
#